data_25537525d235cb1da42fb5baba64e0df
#
_entry.id   25537525d235cb1da42fb5baba64e0df
#
_cell.length_a   1.000
_cell.length_b   1.000
_cell.length_c   1.000
_cell.angle_alpha   90.00
_cell.angle_beta   90.00
_cell.angle_gamma   90.00
#
_symmetry.space_group_name_H-M   'P 1'
#
loop_
_entity.id
_entity.type
_entity.pdbx_description
1 polymer ?
#
loop_
_entity_poly.entity_id
_entity_poly.type
_entity_poly.pdbx_seq_one_letter_code
_entity_poly.pdbx_strand_id
1 'polypeptide(L)'
;MPAAIRLGRAVSAIAVASAAAVGVSPQPAHAATPGFQLPFVCDQSWTGSVRSNHNPPLSIDWTRGGPGTTVNQAVVASASGTVSLVSSAGNYGNRIVIDHGGGWQTLYAHLAGFNVGQGAQVEAGDKIGSVGSTGNSTGPHLHYEQRLNGTVTQSVLNGSAFVDGTTLRSRNCPTTPQPPAEDVGMTSFASADFNGDGRTDLAAMEAATGTMLLYPGTGVGTFGRPGLIGTGWDSVGNVTPGDFNGDGKSDLAAVGAGDGKLYVYPGTGTGAFGTPWSAGTGWNSLDHFVGGDFNADGRADIAAVGKADGNLYVYPGTGTGYFAAPINAGNGWNDLDRFTGGDFNADGRADIAAVGIGDGSLYVFPGTGTGWFAAPVSAGTGWNIMRDLVGGDFNADGRSDVAAVQAPQGSTGDMYLYPGTGQNTFGNRSTIGTDW
;
A
#
# COMPACT_ATOMS: atom_id res chain seq x y z
N MET A 1 2.08 -97.58 2.58
CA MET A 1 2.09 -96.77 1.33
C MET A 1 0.72 -96.12 1.24
N PRO A 2 0.49 -94.87 1.47
CA PRO A 2 -0.84 -94.29 1.35
C PRO A 2 -0.98 -93.48 0.03
N ALA A 3 -2.18 -93.56 -0.48
CA ALA A 3 -2.68 -93.01 -1.73
C ALA A 3 -2.87 -91.50 -1.62
N ALA A 4 -2.51 -90.74 -2.68
CA ALA A 4 -2.76 -89.31 -2.83
C ALA A 4 -4.15 -89.04 -3.37
N ILE A 5 -4.93 -88.24 -2.63
CA ILE A 5 -6.24 -87.74 -3.08
C ILE A 5 -6.02 -86.38 -3.77
N ARG A 6 -6.45 -86.34 -5.06
CA ARG A 6 -6.51 -85.08 -5.81
C ARG A 6 -7.87 -84.41 -5.59
N LEU A 7 -7.86 -83.18 -5.01
CA LEU A 7 -9.03 -82.30 -4.99
C LEU A 7 -9.07 -81.45 -6.26
N GLY A 8 -10.16 -81.68 -7.05
CA GLY A 8 -10.45 -80.74 -8.17
C GLY A 8 -11.06 -79.46 -7.72
N ARG A 9 -10.52 -78.36 -8.20
CA ARG A 9 -11.10 -77.03 -8.04
C ARG A 9 -12.10 -76.78 -9.17
N ALA A 10 -13.36 -76.53 -8.76
CA ALA A 10 -14.39 -76.02 -9.66
C ALA A 10 -14.18 -74.47 -9.78
N VAL A 11 -14.05 -73.99 -11.01
CA VAL A 11 -14.00 -72.59 -11.32
C VAL A 11 -15.41 -72.12 -11.64
N SER A 12 -16.03 -71.38 -10.74
CA SER A 12 -17.30 -70.70 -11.02
C SER A 12 -17.02 -69.38 -11.81
N ALA A 13 -17.49 -69.28 -13.01
CA ALA A 13 -17.50 -68.08 -13.81
C ALA A 13 -18.55 -67.10 -13.28
N ILE A 14 -18.12 -65.97 -12.76
CA ILE A 14 -19.01 -64.90 -12.41
C ILE A 14 -19.19 -64.02 -13.66
N ALA A 15 -20.42 -63.96 -14.16
CA ALA A 15 -20.81 -63.08 -15.24
C ALA A 15 -20.85 -61.60 -14.68
N VAL A 16 -19.98 -60.77 -15.15
CA VAL A 16 -20.01 -59.32 -14.85
C VAL A 16 -21.01 -58.66 -15.80
N ALA A 17 -22.16 -58.25 -15.27
CA ALA A 17 -23.11 -57.41 -15.99
C ALA A 17 -22.55 -56.01 -16.12
N SER A 18 -22.25 -55.56 -17.34
CA SER A 18 -21.84 -54.18 -17.65
C SER A 18 -23.05 -53.27 -17.49
N ALA A 19 -23.13 -52.54 -16.40
CA ALA A 19 -24.04 -51.40 -16.26
C ALA A 19 -23.53 -50.26 -17.16
N ALA A 20 -24.29 -49.88 -18.18
CA ALA A 20 -24.05 -48.70 -18.98
C ALA A 20 -24.16 -47.45 -18.06
N ALA A 21 -23.07 -46.80 -17.78
CA ALA A 21 -23.06 -45.50 -17.10
C ALA A 21 -23.70 -44.49 -18.06
N VAL A 22 -24.92 -44.04 -17.72
CA VAL A 22 -25.50 -42.84 -18.32
C VAL A 22 -24.59 -41.67 -17.94
N GLY A 23 -23.80 -41.20 -18.90
CA GLY A 23 -22.95 -40.03 -18.74
C GLY A 23 -23.83 -38.82 -18.48
N VAL A 24 -23.94 -38.43 -17.22
CA VAL A 24 -24.41 -37.11 -16.86
C VAL A 24 -23.25 -36.17 -17.22
N SER A 25 -23.36 -35.45 -18.34
CA SER A 25 -22.45 -34.36 -18.67
C SER A 25 -22.48 -33.39 -17.51
N PRO A 26 -21.33 -33.00 -16.93
CA PRO A 26 -21.33 -31.98 -15.92
C PRO A 26 -21.90 -30.70 -16.54
N GLN A 27 -23.04 -30.25 -16.02
CA GLN A 27 -23.58 -28.93 -16.34
C GLN A 27 -22.51 -27.93 -15.96
N PRO A 28 -22.14 -26.93 -16.83
CA PRO A 28 -21.14 -25.97 -16.47
C PRO A 28 -21.60 -25.29 -15.18
N ALA A 29 -20.76 -25.34 -14.14
CA ALA A 29 -21.02 -24.65 -12.90
C ALA A 29 -21.23 -23.18 -13.25
N HIS A 30 -22.39 -22.60 -12.94
CA HIS A 30 -22.58 -21.17 -13.02
C HIS A 30 -21.49 -20.55 -12.16
N ALA A 31 -20.63 -19.72 -12.78
CA ALA A 31 -19.64 -19.00 -12.03
C ALA A 31 -20.35 -18.21 -10.92
N ALA A 32 -19.85 -18.32 -9.69
CA ALA A 32 -20.40 -17.57 -8.57
C ALA A 32 -20.42 -16.06 -8.92
N THR A 33 -21.49 -15.38 -8.56
CA THR A 33 -21.57 -13.91 -8.72
C THR A 33 -20.39 -13.27 -7.98
N PRO A 34 -19.56 -12.43 -8.64
CA PRO A 34 -18.52 -11.69 -7.95
C PRO A 34 -19.11 -10.86 -6.80
N GLY A 35 -18.38 -10.74 -5.71
CA GLY A 35 -18.79 -9.94 -4.54
C GLY A 35 -18.72 -8.44 -4.82
N PHE A 36 -19.54 -7.93 -5.74
CA PHE A 36 -19.49 -6.52 -6.16
C PHE A 36 -19.71 -5.55 -5.01
N GLN A 37 -18.82 -4.57 -4.90
CA GLN A 37 -18.86 -3.46 -3.96
C GLN A 37 -19.27 -2.16 -4.68
N LEU A 38 -19.61 -1.11 -3.91
CA LEU A 38 -19.85 0.21 -4.49
C LEU A 38 -18.58 0.69 -5.23
N PRO A 39 -18.72 1.32 -6.42
CA PRO A 39 -17.56 1.76 -7.22
C PRO A 39 -16.90 3.06 -6.70
N PHE A 40 -16.83 3.23 -5.38
CA PHE A 40 -16.29 4.42 -4.72
C PHE A 40 -15.42 4.04 -3.54
N VAL A 41 -14.55 4.98 -3.17
CA VAL A 41 -13.62 4.82 -2.04
C VAL A 41 -14.40 4.47 -0.76
N CYS A 42 -13.77 3.63 0.06
CA CYS A 42 -14.28 3.20 1.36
C CYS A 42 -14.90 4.36 2.15
N ASP A 43 -16.00 4.05 2.84
CA ASP A 43 -16.73 4.95 3.75
C ASP A 43 -17.43 6.16 3.12
N GLN A 44 -17.26 6.40 1.83
CA GLN A 44 -18.02 7.43 1.13
C GLN A 44 -19.48 7.02 0.94
N SER A 45 -20.42 7.97 1.15
CA SER A 45 -21.85 7.78 0.90
C SER A 45 -22.23 8.36 -0.46
N TRP A 46 -22.96 7.57 -1.26
CA TRP A 46 -23.41 7.93 -2.60
C TRP A 46 -24.86 7.56 -2.80
N THR A 47 -25.60 8.42 -3.51
CA THR A 47 -27.01 8.18 -3.87
C THR A 47 -27.07 7.69 -5.29
N GLY A 48 -27.67 6.52 -5.52
CA GLY A 48 -27.88 5.94 -6.84
C GLY A 48 -29.32 6.16 -7.31
N SER A 49 -29.51 6.35 -8.61
CA SER A 49 -30.83 6.42 -9.24
C SER A 49 -30.90 5.58 -10.51
N VAL A 50 -31.99 4.83 -10.67
CA VAL A 50 -32.35 4.11 -11.88
C VAL A 50 -33.52 4.84 -12.52
N ARG A 51 -33.26 5.64 -13.55
CA ARG A 51 -34.32 6.40 -14.20
C ARG A 51 -35.15 5.51 -15.14
N SER A 52 -36.46 5.75 -15.21
CA SER A 52 -37.35 4.95 -16.07
C SER A 52 -37.06 5.03 -17.57
N ASN A 53 -36.31 6.03 -17.99
CA ASN A 53 -35.86 6.24 -19.38
C ASN A 53 -34.36 5.98 -19.58
N HIS A 54 -33.69 5.33 -18.64
CA HIS A 54 -32.29 4.92 -18.82
C HIS A 54 -32.16 3.94 -20.00
N ASN A 55 -31.14 4.15 -20.79
CA ASN A 55 -30.76 3.23 -21.85
C ASN A 55 -29.24 2.92 -21.74
N PRO A 56 -28.90 1.71 -21.30
CA PRO A 56 -29.78 0.55 -21.01
C PRO A 56 -30.52 0.66 -19.69
N PRO A 57 -31.68 -0.02 -19.55
CA PRO A 57 -32.42 -0.10 -18.29
C PRO A 57 -31.58 -0.83 -17.24
N LEU A 58 -31.86 -0.62 -15.94
CA LEU A 58 -31.15 -1.17 -14.78
C LEU A 58 -29.75 -0.61 -14.54
N SER A 59 -29.24 0.30 -15.38
CA SER A 59 -28.05 1.08 -15.07
C SER A 59 -28.31 2.08 -13.93
N ILE A 60 -27.27 2.41 -13.18
CA ILE A 60 -27.36 3.30 -12.02
C ILE A 60 -26.54 4.56 -12.28
N ASP A 61 -27.15 5.73 -12.10
CA ASP A 61 -26.43 7.00 -12.03
C ASP A 61 -26.15 7.36 -10.56
N TRP A 62 -24.88 7.47 -10.25
CA TRP A 62 -24.39 7.78 -8.91
C TRP A 62 -24.02 9.24 -8.76
N THR A 63 -24.56 9.89 -7.73
CA THR A 63 -24.22 11.25 -7.32
C THR A 63 -23.88 11.32 -5.84
N ARG A 64 -23.09 12.32 -5.45
CA ARG A 64 -22.73 12.57 -4.05
C ARG A 64 -23.18 13.98 -3.68
N GLY A 65 -23.96 14.13 -2.62
CA GLY A 65 -24.64 15.34 -2.12
C GLY A 65 -24.03 16.70 -2.49
N GLY A 66 -24.79 17.77 -2.60
CA GLY A 66 -24.34 19.14 -2.84
C GLY A 66 -23.70 19.48 -4.20
N PRO A 67 -23.80 20.73 -4.66
CA PRO A 67 -23.11 21.17 -5.90
C PRO A 67 -21.59 21.06 -5.79
N GLY A 68 -20.95 20.47 -6.81
CA GLY A 68 -19.49 20.35 -6.92
C GLY A 68 -18.86 19.17 -6.16
N THR A 69 -19.63 18.43 -5.34
CA THR A 69 -19.07 17.32 -4.55
C THR A 69 -18.94 16.00 -5.31
N THR A 70 -19.56 15.87 -6.48
CA THR A 70 -19.57 14.66 -7.31
C THR A 70 -18.41 14.62 -8.31
N VAL A 71 -18.05 15.74 -8.94
CA VAL A 71 -17.03 15.83 -9.99
C VAL A 71 -15.64 15.53 -9.44
N ASN A 72 -14.83 14.85 -10.24
CA ASN A 72 -13.43 14.45 -9.91
C ASN A 72 -13.27 13.51 -8.73
N GLN A 73 -14.37 12.99 -8.16
CA GLN A 73 -14.26 11.94 -7.14
C GLN A 73 -13.68 10.66 -7.75
N ALA A 74 -12.86 9.96 -6.98
CA ALA A 74 -12.26 8.71 -7.43
C ALA A 74 -13.34 7.65 -7.70
N VAL A 75 -13.21 6.98 -8.84
CA VAL A 75 -13.97 5.79 -9.22
C VAL A 75 -13.04 4.59 -9.05
N VAL A 76 -13.52 3.58 -8.32
CA VAL A 76 -12.75 2.37 -8.03
C VAL A 76 -13.45 1.12 -8.62
N ALA A 77 -12.67 0.06 -8.88
CA ALA A 77 -13.21 -1.19 -9.38
C ALA A 77 -14.16 -1.85 -8.35
N SER A 78 -15.35 -2.24 -8.78
CA SER A 78 -16.36 -2.88 -7.90
C SER A 78 -16.00 -4.31 -7.48
N ALA A 79 -15.16 -4.98 -8.24
CA ALA A 79 -14.65 -6.33 -8.00
C ALA A 79 -13.36 -6.52 -8.78
N SER A 80 -12.56 -7.53 -8.41
CA SER A 80 -11.33 -7.90 -9.13
C SER A 80 -11.62 -8.38 -10.55
N GLY A 81 -10.73 -8.07 -11.49
CA GLY A 81 -10.89 -8.48 -12.90
C GLY A 81 -9.83 -7.89 -13.83
N THR A 82 -10.07 -8.04 -15.13
CA THR A 82 -9.21 -7.51 -16.19
C THR A 82 -9.92 -6.37 -16.92
N VAL A 83 -9.26 -5.24 -17.10
CA VAL A 83 -9.79 -4.13 -17.91
C VAL A 83 -9.90 -4.57 -19.37
N SER A 84 -11.11 -4.87 -19.80
CA SER A 84 -11.39 -5.36 -21.15
C SER A 84 -11.55 -4.25 -22.19
N LEU A 85 -11.90 -3.02 -21.75
CA LEU A 85 -12.07 -1.85 -22.62
C LEU A 85 -11.74 -0.56 -21.88
N VAL A 86 -10.98 0.32 -22.53
CA VAL A 86 -10.86 1.76 -22.24
C VAL A 86 -11.19 2.53 -23.51
N SER A 87 -12.15 3.44 -23.46
CA SER A 87 -12.63 4.15 -24.66
C SER A 87 -13.17 5.54 -24.33
N SER A 88 -12.99 6.49 -25.26
CA SER A 88 -13.50 7.87 -25.18
C SER A 88 -14.54 8.15 -26.28
N ALA A 89 -15.43 7.22 -26.60
CA ALA A 89 -16.34 7.33 -27.75
C ALA A 89 -17.81 7.06 -27.40
N GLY A 90 -18.71 7.67 -28.18
CA GLY A 90 -20.15 7.47 -28.13
C GLY A 90 -20.82 8.15 -26.93
N ASN A 91 -22.07 7.73 -26.65
CA ASN A 91 -22.90 8.34 -25.62
C ASN A 91 -22.31 8.19 -24.21
N TYR A 92 -21.57 7.14 -23.94
CA TYR A 92 -20.90 6.89 -22.66
C TYR A 92 -19.73 7.84 -22.38
N GLY A 93 -19.22 8.56 -23.40
CA GLY A 93 -18.01 9.36 -23.24
C GLY A 93 -16.79 8.50 -22.84
N ASN A 94 -16.03 8.95 -21.86
CA ASN A 94 -14.94 8.19 -21.28
C ASN A 94 -15.50 7.05 -20.46
N ARG A 95 -15.14 5.81 -20.83
CA ARG A 95 -15.64 4.59 -20.17
C ARG A 95 -14.57 3.52 -20.00
N ILE A 96 -14.74 2.75 -18.96
CA ILE A 96 -13.98 1.53 -18.67
C ILE A 96 -14.95 0.37 -18.56
N VAL A 97 -14.55 -0.81 -19.07
CA VAL A 97 -15.23 -2.09 -18.83
C VAL A 97 -14.23 -3.04 -18.21
N ILE A 98 -14.64 -3.68 -17.12
CA ILE A 98 -13.84 -4.72 -16.44
C ILE A 98 -14.55 -6.05 -16.61
N ASP A 99 -13.81 -7.07 -17.05
CA ASP A 99 -14.23 -8.47 -17.12
C ASP A 99 -13.82 -9.19 -15.83
N HIS A 100 -14.80 -9.73 -15.12
CA HIS A 100 -14.64 -10.42 -13.84
C HIS A 100 -14.65 -11.96 -13.98
N GLY A 101 -14.67 -12.46 -15.21
CA GLY A 101 -14.82 -13.89 -15.49
C GLY A 101 -16.28 -14.37 -15.38
N GLY A 102 -16.51 -15.60 -15.87
CA GLY A 102 -17.85 -16.21 -15.84
C GLY A 102 -18.96 -15.46 -16.58
N GLY A 103 -18.60 -14.56 -17.50
CA GLY A 103 -19.52 -13.68 -18.25
C GLY A 103 -19.90 -12.39 -17.50
N TRP A 104 -19.40 -12.18 -16.30
CA TRP A 104 -19.65 -10.96 -15.53
C TRP A 104 -18.76 -9.81 -15.97
N GLN A 105 -19.35 -8.62 -16.15
CA GLN A 105 -18.65 -7.40 -16.45
C GLN A 105 -19.25 -6.23 -15.67
N THR A 106 -18.41 -5.21 -15.38
CA THR A 106 -18.88 -3.89 -14.93
C THR A 106 -18.47 -2.81 -15.93
N LEU A 107 -19.33 -1.81 -16.11
CA LEU A 107 -19.08 -0.65 -16.94
C LEU A 107 -19.17 0.62 -16.11
N TYR A 108 -18.20 1.50 -16.30
CA TYR A 108 -18.07 2.81 -15.65
C TYR A 108 -17.97 3.86 -16.73
N ALA A 109 -18.89 4.84 -16.77
CA ALA A 109 -18.95 5.81 -17.84
C ALA A 109 -19.08 7.27 -17.36
N HIS A 110 -19.02 8.21 -18.30
CA HIS A 110 -18.97 9.66 -18.12
C HIS A 110 -17.73 10.12 -17.33
N LEU A 111 -16.65 9.32 -17.32
CA LEU A 111 -15.44 9.60 -16.56
C LEU A 111 -14.74 10.89 -17.02
N ALA A 112 -14.09 11.59 -16.09
CA ALA A 112 -13.23 12.73 -16.41
C ALA A 112 -11.91 12.26 -17.04
N GLY A 113 -11.38 11.11 -16.56
CA GLY A 113 -10.12 10.51 -17.05
C GLY A 113 -9.96 9.08 -16.57
N PHE A 114 -8.89 8.45 -17.03
CA PHE A 114 -8.54 7.06 -16.76
C PHE A 114 -7.28 6.98 -15.89
N ASN A 115 -7.26 6.05 -14.95
CA ASN A 115 -6.08 5.69 -14.15
C ASN A 115 -5.52 4.32 -14.53
N VAL A 116 -6.19 3.58 -15.41
CA VAL A 116 -5.79 2.24 -15.88
C VAL A 116 -5.88 2.16 -17.39
N GLY A 117 -5.08 1.27 -18.00
CA GLY A 117 -5.14 0.94 -19.42
C GLY A 117 -5.86 -0.37 -19.69
N GLN A 118 -6.23 -0.62 -20.95
CA GLN A 118 -6.78 -1.90 -21.38
C GLN A 118 -5.76 -3.02 -21.17
N GLY A 119 -6.21 -4.16 -20.63
CA GLY A 119 -5.40 -5.30 -20.25
C GLY A 119 -4.90 -5.27 -18.79
N ALA A 120 -5.05 -4.15 -18.07
CA ALA A 120 -4.66 -4.05 -16.69
C ALA A 120 -5.46 -5.02 -15.81
N GLN A 121 -4.80 -5.69 -14.89
CA GLN A 121 -5.42 -6.44 -13.80
C GLN A 121 -5.78 -5.44 -12.69
N VAL A 122 -7.00 -5.51 -12.18
CA VAL A 122 -7.47 -4.65 -11.10
C VAL A 122 -8.15 -5.48 -10.03
N GLU A 123 -8.12 -5.01 -8.80
CA GLU A 123 -8.88 -5.59 -7.71
C GLU A 123 -10.00 -4.66 -7.23
N ALA A 124 -10.92 -5.20 -6.42
CA ALA A 124 -11.92 -4.37 -5.79
C ALA A 124 -11.25 -3.25 -4.98
N GLY A 125 -11.67 -2.00 -5.22
CA GLY A 125 -11.09 -0.83 -4.56
C GLY A 125 -9.97 -0.12 -5.32
N ASP A 126 -9.37 -0.75 -6.35
CA ASP A 126 -8.34 -0.08 -7.17
C ASP A 126 -8.93 1.13 -7.92
N LYS A 127 -8.25 2.27 -7.86
CA LYS A 127 -8.65 3.48 -8.58
C LYS A 127 -8.50 3.25 -10.08
N ILE A 128 -9.63 3.33 -10.79
CA ILE A 128 -9.67 3.12 -12.25
C ILE A 128 -9.90 4.42 -13.03
N GLY A 129 -10.46 5.45 -12.39
CA GLY A 129 -10.76 6.73 -13.02
C GLY A 129 -11.30 7.76 -12.05
N SER A 130 -11.89 8.82 -12.57
CA SER A 130 -12.54 9.86 -11.79
C SER A 130 -13.90 10.21 -12.38
N VAL A 131 -14.86 10.60 -11.55
CA VAL A 131 -16.21 11.02 -11.99
C VAL A 131 -16.11 12.29 -12.82
N GLY A 132 -16.75 12.28 -13.96
CA GLY A 132 -16.83 13.40 -14.89
C GLY A 132 -18.24 13.68 -15.38
N SER A 133 -18.31 14.23 -16.60
CA SER A 133 -19.55 14.52 -17.32
C SER A 133 -19.29 14.44 -18.83
N THR A 134 -18.48 13.47 -19.28
CA THR A 134 -18.13 13.30 -20.71
C THR A 134 -19.22 12.54 -21.46
N GLY A 135 -19.30 12.67 -22.77
CA GLY A 135 -20.32 12.03 -23.58
C GLY A 135 -21.70 12.69 -23.46
N ASN A 136 -22.77 11.89 -23.52
CA ASN A 136 -24.16 12.37 -23.37
C ASN A 136 -24.57 12.41 -21.89
N SER A 137 -24.09 13.42 -21.17
CA SER A 137 -24.31 13.60 -19.73
C SER A 137 -24.93 14.97 -19.45
N THR A 138 -25.88 15.04 -18.54
CA THR A 138 -26.55 16.29 -18.12
C THR A 138 -25.86 16.99 -16.95
N GLY A 139 -24.80 16.37 -16.40
CA GLY A 139 -24.04 16.89 -15.27
C GLY A 139 -23.16 15.82 -14.64
N PRO A 140 -22.26 16.18 -13.71
CA PRO A 140 -21.33 15.23 -13.12
C PRO A 140 -22.04 14.07 -12.39
N HIS A 141 -21.82 12.84 -12.85
CA HIS A 141 -22.27 11.60 -12.23
C HIS A 141 -21.44 10.43 -12.74
N LEU A 142 -21.44 9.31 -12.01
CA LEU A 142 -20.94 8.05 -12.55
C LEU A 142 -22.13 7.22 -13.06
N HIS A 143 -22.12 6.90 -14.34
CA HIS A 143 -23.00 5.87 -14.90
C HIS A 143 -22.35 4.50 -14.72
N TYR A 144 -23.07 3.56 -14.10
CA TYR A 144 -22.57 2.24 -13.69
C TYR A 144 -23.52 1.13 -14.14
N GLU A 145 -22.96 0.05 -14.64
CA GLU A 145 -23.70 -1.15 -15.04
C GLU A 145 -23.03 -2.41 -14.53
N GLN A 146 -23.83 -3.40 -14.10
CA GLN A 146 -23.42 -4.79 -14.00
C GLN A 146 -24.01 -5.57 -15.18
N ARG A 147 -23.20 -6.36 -15.83
CA ARG A 147 -23.57 -7.13 -17.01
C ARG A 147 -23.26 -8.60 -16.83
N LEU A 148 -24.18 -9.45 -17.29
CA LEU A 148 -23.95 -10.89 -17.42
C LEU A 148 -24.13 -11.29 -18.88
N ASN A 149 -23.10 -11.88 -19.48
CA ASN A 149 -23.07 -12.24 -20.90
C ASN A 149 -23.48 -11.09 -21.83
N GLY A 150 -22.99 -9.88 -21.52
CA GLY A 150 -23.23 -8.64 -22.26
C GLY A 150 -24.58 -7.95 -21.99
N THR A 151 -25.46 -8.55 -21.21
CA THR A 151 -26.79 -7.99 -20.87
C THR A 151 -26.71 -7.29 -19.49
N VAL A 152 -27.23 -6.04 -19.40
CA VAL A 152 -27.33 -5.35 -18.11
C VAL A 152 -28.32 -6.05 -17.20
N THR A 153 -27.91 -6.29 -15.98
CA THR A 153 -28.69 -6.99 -14.95
C THR A 153 -29.00 -6.08 -13.76
N GLN A 154 -29.92 -6.53 -12.90
CA GLN A 154 -30.10 -5.91 -11.59
C GLN A 154 -28.79 -5.91 -10.83
N SER A 155 -28.29 -4.72 -10.48
CA SER A 155 -27.05 -4.60 -9.73
C SER A 155 -27.18 -5.13 -8.31
N VAL A 156 -26.22 -5.96 -7.89
CA VAL A 156 -26.06 -6.43 -6.51
C VAL A 156 -24.80 -5.79 -5.97
N LEU A 157 -24.93 -4.99 -4.91
CA LEU A 157 -23.84 -4.23 -4.31
C LEU A 157 -23.81 -4.49 -2.80
N ASN A 158 -22.62 -4.67 -2.23
CA ASN A 158 -22.45 -5.01 -0.81
C ASN A 158 -23.30 -6.24 -0.40
N GLY A 159 -23.50 -7.20 -1.32
CA GLY A 159 -24.29 -8.41 -1.08
C GLY A 159 -25.81 -8.25 -1.17
N SER A 160 -26.33 -7.08 -1.56
CA SER A 160 -27.77 -6.81 -1.68
C SER A 160 -28.13 -6.22 -3.03
N ALA A 161 -29.33 -6.57 -3.56
CA ALA A 161 -29.84 -5.95 -4.77
C ALA A 161 -30.06 -4.44 -4.54
N PHE A 162 -29.62 -3.64 -5.51
CA PHE A 162 -29.75 -2.19 -5.42
C PHE A 162 -31.22 -1.76 -5.51
N VAL A 163 -31.63 -0.82 -4.65
CA VAL A 163 -32.96 -0.20 -4.65
C VAL A 163 -32.83 1.25 -5.10
N ASP A 164 -33.64 1.65 -6.08
CA ASP A 164 -33.65 3.00 -6.65
C ASP A 164 -33.79 4.10 -5.59
N GLY A 165 -33.04 5.19 -5.76
CA GLY A 165 -33.07 6.34 -4.87
C GLY A 165 -32.37 6.13 -3.51
N THR A 166 -31.75 4.96 -3.27
CA THR A 166 -31.07 4.73 -2.00
C THR A 166 -29.70 5.37 -1.94
N THR A 167 -29.34 5.85 -0.74
CA THR A 167 -27.97 6.25 -0.41
C THR A 167 -27.25 5.08 0.25
N LEU A 168 -26.16 4.63 -0.36
CA LEU A 168 -25.34 3.55 0.16
C LEU A 168 -23.98 4.10 0.61
N ARG A 169 -23.46 3.56 1.71
CA ARG A 169 -22.09 3.78 2.14
C ARG A 169 -21.19 2.72 1.49
N SER A 170 -20.11 3.15 0.87
CA SER A 170 -19.16 2.22 0.27
C SER A 170 -18.48 1.36 1.34
N ARG A 171 -18.43 0.06 1.06
CA ARG A 171 -17.63 -0.94 1.77
C ARG A 171 -16.50 -1.46 0.88
N ASN A 172 -16.25 -0.78 -0.23
CA ASN A 172 -15.15 -1.06 -1.13
C ASN A 172 -13.85 -0.52 -0.48
N CYS A 173 -13.60 -1.03 0.71
CA CYS A 173 -12.37 -0.79 1.42
C CYS A 173 -11.34 -1.70 0.78
N PRO A 174 -10.12 -1.23 0.53
CA PRO A 174 -9.03 -2.14 0.23
C PRO A 174 -9.06 -3.22 1.31
N THR A 175 -9.23 -4.46 0.91
CA THR A 175 -9.01 -5.57 1.86
C THR A 175 -7.63 -5.34 2.43
N THR A 176 -7.48 -5.53 3.75
CA THR A 176 -6.20 -5.45 4.46
C THR A 176 -5.06 -5.86 3.54
N PRO A 177 -3.94 -5.13 3.53
CA PRO A 177 -2.83 -5.46 2.66
C PRO A 177 -2.56 -6.94 2.81
N GLN A 178 -2.75 -7.71 1.74
CA GLN A 178 -2.21 -9.04 1.69
C GLN A 178 -0.74 -8.82 1.40
N PRO A 179 0.16 -9.15 2.33
CA PRO A 179 1.57 -9.25 2.01
C PRO A 179 1.72 -10.17 0.80
N PRO A 180 2.80 -10.06 0.04
CA PRO A 180 3.03 -10.92 -1.11
C PRO A 180 2.80 -12.38 -0.72
N ALA A 181 2.13 -13.14 -1.58
CA ALA A 181 1.66 -14.51 -1.34
C ALA A 181 2.79 -15.57 -1.25
N GLU A 182 4.03 -15.15 -1.09
CA GLU A 182 5.20 -15.97 -0.85
C GLU A 182 5.97 -15.40 0.34
N ASP A 183 6.56 -16.27 1.13
CA ASP A 183 7.32 -16.07 2.39
C ASP A 183 8.60 -15.22 2.17
N VAL A 184 8.45 -14.01 1.65
CA VAL A 184 9.51 -13.06 1.33
C VAL A 184 9.45 -11.91 2.33
N GLY A 185 10.34 -11.92 3.31
CA GLY A 185 10.45 -10.85 4.29
C GLY A 185 10.67 -9.50 3.61
N MET A 186 9.96 -8.48 4.08
CA MET A 186 10.18 -7.10 3.68
C MET A 186 11.34 -6.49 4.46
N THR A 187 12.08 -5.61 3.80
CA THR A 187 13.21 -4.86 4.38
C THR A 187 13.23 -3.44 3.85
N SER A 188 14.11 -2.61 4.36
CA SER A 188 14.33 -1.23 3.87
C SER A 188 13.04 -0.42 3.81
N PHE A 189 12.42 -0.25 4.97
CA PHE A 189 11.19 0.52 5.09
C PHE A 189 11.46 2.03 5.05
N ALA A 190 10.60 2.76 4.35
CA ALA A 190 10.57 4.23 4.35
C ALA A 190 9.12 4.72 4.32
N SER A 191 8.81 5.82 5.03
CA SER A 191 7.46 6.36 5.13
C SER A 191 7.43 7.85 4.82
N ALA A 192 6.55 8.23 3.92
CA ALA A 192 6.24 9.62 3.56
C ALA A 192 4.97 9.64 2.69
N ASP A 193 4.45 10.81 2.36
CA ASP A 193 3.45 10.95 1.30
C ASP A 193 4.16 10.86 -0.06
N PHE A 194 4.25 9.64 -0.61
CA PHE A 194 4.90 9.41 -1.90
C PHE A 194 3.94 9.59 -3.09
N ASN A 195 2.62 9.46 -2.85
CA ASN A 195 1.61 9.52 -3.90
C ASN A 195 0.90 10.87 -4.01
N GLY A 196 1.17 11.82 -3.09
CA GLY A 196 0.62 13.16 -3.10
C GLY A 196 -0.83 13.26 -2.64
N ASP A 197 -1.32 12.29 -1.85
CA ASP A 197 -2.70 12.29 -1.34
C ASP A 197 -2.85 12.90 0.06
N GLY A 198 -1.75 13.34 0.66
CA GLY A 198 -1.68 13.96 1.98
C GLY A 198 -1.68 12.97 3.15
N ARG A 199 -1.41 11.68 2.89
CA ARG A 199 -1.31 10.64 3.91
C ARG A 199 0.06 9.99 3.89
N THR A 200 0.49 9.49 5.03
CA THR A 200 1.75 8.76 5.12
C THR A 200 1.62 7.37 4.49
N ASP A 201 2.34 7.15 3.40
CA ASP A 201 2.50 5.85 2.73
C ASP A 201 3.68 5.08 3.33
N LEU A 202 3.80 3.80 2.96
CA LEU A 202 4.93 2.95 3.30
C LEU A 202 5.57 2.38 2.03
N ALA A 203 6.85 2.66 1.82
CA ALA A 203 7.67 1.95 0.84
C ALA A 203 8.43 0.82 1.54
N ALA A 204 8.44 -0.38 0.96
CA ALA A 204 9.13 -1.54 1.50
C ALA A 204 9.74 -2.39 0.38
N MET A 205 10.92 -2.96 0.60
CA MET A 205 11.62 -3.79 -0.37
C MET A 205 11.41 -5.27 -0.05
N GLU A 206 11.02 -6.06 -1.04
CA GLU A 206 11.06 -7.52 -0.98
C GLU A 206 12.51 -8.01 -0.98
N ALA A 207 12.95 -8.62 0.12
CA ALA A 207 14.32 -9.05 0.28
C ALA A 207 14.79 -10.08 -0.77
N ALA A 208 13.90 -10.96 -1.23
CA ALA A 208 14.21 -12.01 -2.18
C ALA A 208 14.38 -11.52 -3.63
N THR A 209 13.74 -10.43 -4.02
CA THR A 209 13.66 -9.98 -5.41
C THR A 209 14.30 -8.63 -5.66
N GLY A 210 14.59 -7.86 -4.60
CA GLY A 210 15.00 -6.46 -4.71
C GLY A 210 13.92 -5.56 -5.29
N THR A 211 12.66 -5.98 -5.21
CA THR A 211 11.50 -5.21 -5.67
C THR A 211 11.06 -4.25 -4.59
N MET A 212 10.92 -2.96 -4.89
CA MET A 212 10.35 -1.97 -3.97
C MET A 212 8.87 -1.79 -4.27
N LEU A 213 8.05 -1.93 -3.24
CA LEU A 213 6.60 -1.74 -3.27
C LEU A 213 6.19 -0.50 -2.49
N LEU A 214 5.16 0.21 -2.95
CA LEU A 214 4.50 1.30 -2.25
C LEU A 214 3.16 0.82 -1.72
N TYR A 215 2.95 0.92 -0.44
CA TYR A 215 1.70 0.67 0.28
C TYR A 215 1.04 2.02 0.61
N PRO A 216 0.01 2.47 -0.14
CA PRO A 216 -0.63 3.75 0.11
C PRO A 216 -1.30 3.79 1.47
N GLY A 217 -1.06 4.85 2.22
CA GLY A 217 -1.69 5.07 3.52
C GLY A 217 -3.18 5.34 3.42
N THR A 218 -3.97 4.77 4.33
CA THR A 218 -5.42 5.02 4.38
C THR A 218 -5.80 6.20 5.28
N GLY A 219 -4.85 6.68 6.10
CA GLY A 219 -5.08 7.71 7.11
C GLY A 219 -5.87 7.23 8.33
N VAL A 220 -6.03 5.92 8.51
CA VAL A 220 -6.65 5.30 9.70
C VAL A 220 -5.77 4.21 10.29
N GLY A 221 -4.46 4.30 10.08
CA GLY A 221 -3.47 3.38 10.60
C GLY A 221 -3.40 2.05 9.86
N THR A 222 -3.82 1.99 8.61
CA THR A 222 -3.71 0.81 7.73
C THR A 222 -3.22 1.23 6.35
N PHE A 223 -2.87 0.26 5.50
CA PHE A 223 -2.38 0.53 4.15
C PHE A 223 -3.32 -0.04 3.10
N GLY A 224 -3.32 0.59 1.92
CA GLY A 224 -3.95 0.08 0.72
C GLY A 224 -3.09 -0.98 0.03
N ARG A 225 -3.58 -1.47 -1.13
CA ARG A 225 -2.84 -2.45 -1.93
C ARG A 225 -1.52 -1.86 -2.42
N PRO A 226 -0.41 -2.62 -2.32
CA PRO A 226 0.87 -2.16 -2.81
C PRO A 226 0.92 -2.02 -4.33
N GLY A 227 1.59 -0.98 -4.78
CA GLY A 227 1.98 -0.76 -6.17
C GLY A 227 3.48 -0.95 -6.36
N LEU A 228 3.90 -1.39 -7.55
CA LEU A 228 5.32 -1.51 -7.89
C LEU A 228 5.95 -0.12 -8.03
N ILE A 229 7.00 0.17 -7.27
CA ILE A 229 7.87 1.34 -7.44
C ILE A 229 8.99 1.06 -8.45
N GLY A 230 9.66 -0.10 -8.30
CA GLY A 230 10.78 -0.48 -9.15
C GLY A 230 11.48 -1.75 -8.69
N THR A 231 12.50 -2.17 -9.43
CA THR A 231 13.32 -3.35 -9.16
C THR A 231 14.80 -2.97 -9.03
N GLY A 232 15.62 -3.87 -8.46
CA GLY A 232 17.06 -3.64 -8.29
C GLY A 232 17.42 -2.81 -7.05
N TRP A 233 16.49 -2.64 -6.11
CA TRP A 233 16.70 -1.92 -4.86
C TRP A 233 17.61 -2.70 -3.86
N ASP A 234 17.85 -3.99 -4.11
CA ASP A 234 18.86 -4.80 -3.43
C ASP A 234 20.32 -4.33 -3.68
N SER A 235 20.52 -3.48 -4.71
CA SER A 235 21.80 -2.84 -5.00
C SER A 235 22.09 -1.59 -4.15
N VAL A 236 21.14 -1.15 -3.34
CA VAL A 236 21.26 0.00 -2.44
C VAL A 236 20.84 -0.38 -1.01
N GLY A 237 21.25 0.43 -0.04
CA GLY A 237 20.86 0.28 1.36
C GLY A 237 20.68 1.63 2.04
N ASN A 238 20.35 1.62 3.33
CA ASN A 238 20.12 2.83 4.12
C ASN A 238 19.12 3.77 3.44
N VAL A 239 17.96 3.23 3.03
CA VAL A 239 16.91 4.00 2.36
C VAL A 239 16.26 4.94 3.35
N THR A 240 16.18 6.24 3.02
CA THR A 240 15.56 7.25 3.86
C THR A 240 14.74 8.24 3.03
N PRO A 241 13.56 8.67 3.51
CA PRO A 241 12.69 9.61 2.80
C PRO A 241 13.00 11.07 3.14
N GLY A 242 12.61 11.98 2.25
CA GLY A 242 12.66 13.43 2.48
C GLY A 242 12.45 14.20 1.18
N ASP A 243 12.03 15.45 1.25
CA ASP A 243 12.06 16.38 0.10
C ASP A 243 13.47 16.96 -0.01
N PHE A 244 14.39 16.22 -0.63
CA PHE A 244 15.80 16.61 -0.73
C PHE A 244 16.06 17.65 -1.82
N ASN A 245 15.19 17.72 -2.83
CA ASN A 245 15.35 18.64 -3.96
C ASN A 245 14.54 19.92 -3.84
N GLY A 246 13.64 20.05 -2.86
CA GLY A 246 12.83 21.22 -2.58
C GLY A 246 11.65 21.42 -3.53
N ASP A 247 11.16 20.34 -4.18
CA ASP A 247 10.02 20.43 -5.10
C ASP A 247 8.66 20.18 -4.44
N GLY A 248 8.65 19.91 -3.13
CA GLY A 248 7.45 19.67 -2.33
C GLY A 248 6.94 18.25 -2.41
N LYS A 249 7.71 17.30 -2.96
CA LYS A 249 7.38 15.89 -3.04
C LYS A 249 8.39 15.06 -2.28
N SER A 250 7.95 13.93 -1.76
CA SER A 250 8.83 13.04 -1.03
C SER A 250 9.74 12.25 -1.98
N ASP A 251 11.06 12.44 -1.84
CA ASP A 251 12.12 11.70 -2.51
C ASP A 251 12.56 10.50 -1.65
N LEU A 252 13.39 9.61 -2.21
CA LEU A 252 14.18 8.63 -1.47
C LEU A 252 15.68 8.89 -1.66
N ALA A 253 16.43 8.86 -0.58
CA ALA A 253 17.88 8.77 -0.63
C ALA A 253 18.32 7.37 -0.24
N ALA A 254 19.36 6.81 -0.93
CA ALA A 254 19.87 5.47 -0.66
C ALA A 254 21.36 5.37 -1.00
N VAL A 255 22.09 4.52 -0.28
CA VAL A 255 23.53 4.32 -0.48
C VAL A 255 23.76 3.13 -1.41
N GLY A 256 24.49 3.34 -2.51
CA GLY A 256 24.90 2.28 -3.42
C GLY A 256 25.84 1.28 -2.73
N ALA A 257 25.45 0.00 -2.71
CA ALA A 257 26.20 -1.06 -2.04
C ALA A 257 27.59 -1.30 -2.68
N GLY A 258 27.68 -1.10 -4.00
CA GLY A 258 28.91 -1.36 -4.75
C GLY A 258 29.91 -0.19 -4.77
N ASP A 259 29.44 1.07 -4.71
CA ASP A 259 30.29 2.25 -4.90
C ASP A 259 30.28 3.25 -3.73
N GLY A 260 29.42 3.02 -2.72
CA GLY A 260 29.33 3.83 -1.52
C GLY A 260 28.88 5.27 -1.74
N LYS A 261 28.21 5.53 -2.88
CA LYS A 261 27.64 6.84 -3.18
C LYS A 261 26.24 6.94 -2.62
N LEU A 262 25.86 8.14 -2.19
CA LEU A 262 24.47 8.46 -1.94
C LEU A 262 23.81 8.81 -3.27
N TYR A 263 22.67 8.17 -3.53
CA TYR A 263 21.79 8.47 -4.65
C TYR A 263 20.48 9.06 -4.13
N VAL A 264 20.01 10.15 -4.76
CA VAL A 264 18.69 10.72 -4.51
C VAL A 264 17.79 10.37 -5.69
N TYR A 265 16.67 9.73 -5.41
CA TYR A 265 15.62 9.33 -6.34
C TYR A 265 14.46 10.31 -6.19
N PRO A 266 14.28 11.28 -7.14
CA PRO A 266 13.27 12.31 -7.00
C PRO A 266 11.86 11.72 -7.09
N GLY A 267 11.02 12.05 -6.13
CA GLY A 267 9.63 11.66 -6.13
C GLY A 267 8.81 12.38 -7.18
N THR A 268 7.88 11.68 -7.82
CA THR A 268 6.97 12.29 -8.79
C THR A 268 5.69 12.83 -8.14
N GLY A 269 5.43 12.49 -6.87
CA GLY A 269 4.17 12.75 -6.18
C GLY A 269 3.02 11.88 -6.67
N THR A 270 3.31 10.76 -7.34
CA THR A 270 2.30 9.81 -7.84
C THR A 270 2.65 8.37 -7.47
N GLY A 271 3.54 8.18 -6.47
CA GLY A 271 4.02 6.88 -6.04
C GLY A 271 5.11 6.29 -6.93
N ALA A 272 5.77 7.10 -7.75
CA ALA A 272 6.88 6.70 -8.59
C ALA A 272 8.08 7.64 -8.39
N PHE A 273 9.28 7.21 -8.83
CA PHE A 273 10.51 7.98 -8.73
C PHE A 273 11.12 8.23 -10.11
N GLY A 274 11.76 9.39 -10.27
CA GLY A 274 12.51 9.77 -11.46
C GLY A 274 13.91 9.17 -11.49
N THR A 275 14.71 9.59 -12.49
CA THR A 275 16.11 9.16 -12.64
C THR A 275 16.94 9.68 -11.46
N PRO A 276 17.64 8.81 -10.71
CA PRO A 276 18.46 9.23 -9.58
C PRO A 276 19.73 9.94 -10.03
N TRP A 277 20.27 10.79 -9.15
CA TRP A 277 21.60 11.36 -9.28
C TRP A 277 22.44 11.08 -8.04
N SER A 278 23.77 11.13 -8.18
CA SER A 278 24.68 10.98 -7.04
C SER A 278 24.82 12.29 -6.28
N ALA A 279 24.51 12.25 -4.98
CA ALA A 279 24.65 13.36 -4.06
C ALA A 279 25.96 13.37 -3.26
N GLY A 280 26.90 12.48 -3.57
CA GLY A 280 28.22 12.42 -2.95
C GLY A 280 28.75 11.01 -2.81
N THR A 281 29.98 10.90 -2.29
CA THR A 281 30.71 9.63 -2.10
C THR A 281 31.10 9.42 -0.64
N GLY A 282 31.43 8.18 -0.26
CA GLY A 282 31.90 7.85 1.09
C GLY A 282 30.78 7.59 2.11
N TRP A 283 29.55 7.56 1.67
CA TRP A 283 28.39 7.35 2.53
C TRP A 283 28.29 5.92 3.11
N ASN A 284 29.02 4.97 2.53
CA ASN A 284 29.17 3.61 3.07
C ASN A 284 29.95 3.53 4.39
N SER A 285 30.58 4.64 4.83
CA SER A 285 31.18 4.77 6.17
C SER A 285 30.17 5.06 7.28
N LEU A 286 28.92 5.29 6.91
CA LEU A 286 27.80 5.63 7.79
C LEU A 286 26.76 4.50 7.83
N ASP A 287 25.91 4.51 8.87
CA ASP A 287 24.78 3.61 9.05
C ASP A 287 23.60 4.33 9.70
N HIS A 288 22.44 3.65 9.84
CA HIS A 288 21.27 4.16 10.54
C HIS A 288 20.81 5.52 10.02
N PHE A 289 20.46 5.58 8.73
CA PHE A 289 20.04 6.81 8.07
C PHE A 289 18.62 7.20 8.48
N VAL A 290 18.42 8.46 8.82
CA VAL A 290 17.11 9.05 9.17
C VAL A 290 16.97 10.38 8.43
N GLY A 291 15.85 10.54 7.70
CA GLY A 291 15.48 11.82 7.08
C GLY A 291 14.64 12.69 8.00
N GLY A 292 14.80 14.00 7.91
CA GLY A 292 14.03 14.97 8.68
C GLY A 292 14.65 16.38 8.60
N ASP A 293 13.88 17.41 8.94
CA ASP A 293 14.42 18.76 9.11
C ASP A 293 14.97 18.92 10.53
N PHE A 294 16.24 18.52 10.75
CA PHE A 294 16.86 18.51 12.07
C PHE A 294 17.42 19.88 12.48
N ASN A 295 17.63 20.79 11.51
CA ASN A 295 18.17 22.12 11.77
C ASN A 295 17.12 23.23 11.71
N ALA A 296 15.86 22.89 11.42
CA ALA A 296 14.70 23.77 11.30
C ALA A 296 14.87 24.87 10.22
N ASP A 297 15.53 24.53 9.08
CA ASP A 297 15.69 25.46 7.96
C ASP A 297 14.62 25.24 6.86
N GLY A 298 13.70 24.29 7.06
CA GLY A 298 12.60 23.94 6.16
C GLY A 298 13.00 23.01 5.02
N ARG A 299 14.17 22.36 5.09
CA ARG A 299 14.67 21.40 4.11
C ARG A 299 14.91 20.06 4.78
N ALA A 300 14.78 18.98 4.01
CA ALA A 300 15.09 17.65 4.51
C ALA A 300 16.61 17.46 4.64
N ASP A 301 17.06 17.09 5.85
CA ASP A 301 18.42 16.70 6.20
C ASP A 301 18.52 15.17 6.25
N ILE A 302 19.75 14.64 6.35
CA ILE A 302 20.02 13.26 6.71
C ILE A 302 20.84 13.22 8.01
N ALA A 303 20.33 12.51 9.02
CA ALA A 303 21.12 12.08 10.16
C ALA A 303 21.61 10.65 9.93
N ALA A 304 22.89 10.37 10.27
CA ALA A 304 23.48 9.05 10.13
C ALA A 304 24.61 8.81 11.14
N VAL A 305 24.81 7.56 11.56
CA VAL A 305 25.81 7.16 12.54
C VAL A 305 27.13 6.77 11.85
N GLY A 306 28.24 7.34 12.26
CA GLY A 306 29.58 6.95 11.81
C GLY A 306 29.97 5.57 12.30
N LYS A 307 30.22 4.61 11.38
CA LYS A 307 30.60 3.21 11.72
C LYS A 307 31.90 3.12 12.52
N ALA A 308 32.81 4.05 12.30
CA ALA A 308 34.14 4.03 12.92
C ALA A 308 34.19 4.62 14.32
N ASP A 309 33.34 5.59 14.63
CA ASP A 309 33.43 6.41 15.84
C ASP A 309 32.15 6.47 16.67
N GLY A 310 31.03 5.94 16.13
CA GLY A 310 29.74 5.93 16.81
C GLY A 310 29.12 7.31 17.02
N ASN A 311 29.60 8.32 16.30
CA ASN A 311 29.03 9.65 16.34
C ASN A 311 27.80 9.74 15.42
N LEU A 312 26.78 10.50 15.83
CA LEU A 312 25.72 10.93 14.94
C LEU A 312 26.18 12.17 14.17
N TYR A 313 26.00 12.13 12.87
CA TYR A 313 26.26 13.25 11.97
C TYR A 313 24.95 13.67 11.29
N VAL A 314 24.60 14.96 11.39
CA VAL A 314 23.50 15.56 10.65
C VAL A 314 24.06 16.27 9.43
N TYR A 315 23.66 15.89 8.26
CA TYR A 315 24.02 16.47 6.97
C TYR A 315 22.90 17.40 6.50
N PRO A 316 23.04 18.74 6.67
CA PRO A 316 21.99 19.68 6.26
C PRO A 316 21.72 19.62 4.76
N GLY A 317 20.43 19.50 4.40
CA GLY A 317 20.01 19.54 3.02
C GLY A 317 20.11 20.93 2.42
N THR A 318 20.52 21.02 1.15
CA THR A 318 20.59 22.31 0.44
C THR A 318 19.28 22.67 -0.29
N GLY A 319 18.30 21.76 -0.31
CA GLY A 319 17.07 21.88 -1.11
C GLY A 319 17.31 21.73 -2.62
N THR A 320 18.47 21.19 -3.02
CA THR A 320 18.84 20.96 -4.43
C THR A 320 19.29 19.51 -4.68
N GLY A 321 18.99 18.61 -3.71
CA GLY A 321 19.38 17.21 -3.74
C GLY A 321 20.83 16.95 -3.35
N TYR A 322 21.51 17.92 -2.73
CA TYR A 322 22.86 17.81 -2.18
C TYR A 322 22.86 18.22 -0.71
N PHE A 323 23.96 17.93 -0.01
CA PHE A 323 24.10 18.12 1.42
C PHE A 323 25.30 19.00 1.75
N ALA A 324 25.19 19.82 2.79
CA ALA A 324 26.29 20.63 3.32
C ALA A 324 27.22 19.78 4.21
N ALA A 325 28.27 20.41 4.73
CA ALA A 325 29.17 19.76 5.69
C ALA A 325 28.39 19.30 6.94
N PRO A 326 28.67 18.11 7.48
CA PRO A 326 27.92 17.55 8.58
C PRO A 326 28.15 18.29 9.91
N ILE A 327 27.12 18.32 10.72
CA ILE A 327 27.15 18.70 12.13
C ILE A 327 27.38 17.42 12.94
N ASN A 328 28.41 17.37 13.80
CA ASN A 328 28.56 16.26 14.74
C ASN A 328 27.61 16.49 15.93
N ALA A 329 26.58 15.66 16.02
CA ALA A 329 25.51 15.74 17.04
C ALA A 329 25.81 14.89 18.30
N GLY A 330 27.04 14.44 18.48
CA GLY A 330 27.48 13.72 19.67
C GLY A 330 27.79 12.24 19.42
N ASN A 331 28.24 11.55 20.47
CA ASN A 331 28.69 10.17 20.45
C ASN A 331 27.74 9.22 21.20
N GLY A 332 28.03 7.90 21.13
CA GLY A 332 27.27 6.86 21.84
C GLY A 332 26.07 6.33 21.07
N TRP A 333 25.92 6.70 19.79
CA TRP A 333 24.80 6.27 18.96
C TRP A 333 24.96 4.82 18.44
N ASN A 334 26.18 4.25 18.53
CA ASN A 334 26.46 2.83 18.24
C ASN A 334 25.92 1.85 19.31
N ASP A 335 25.44 2.34 20.45
CA ASP A 335 24.72 1.55 21.47
C ASP A 335 23.22 1.41 21.14
N LEU A 336 22.78 1.98 20.02
CA LEU A 336 21.40 2.00 19.54
C LEU A 336 21.26 1.31 18.19
N ASP A 337 20.04 0.84 17.88
CA ASP A 337 19.70 0.16 16.64
C ASP A 337 18.27 0.57 16.20
N ARG A 338 17.87 0.24 14.97
CA ARG A 338 16.49 0.46 14.45
C ARG A 338 16.03 1.90 14.61
N PHE A 339 16.73 2.77 13.91
CA PHE A 339 16.46 4.21 13.93
C PHE A 339 15.25 4.55 13.06
N THR A 340 14.46 5.53 13.52
CA THR A 340 13.40 6.15 12.72
C THR A 340 13.19 7.61 13.12
N GLY A 341 12.69 8.42 12.16
CA GLY A 341 12.41 9.84 12.35
C GLY A 341 10.92 10.13 12.52
N GLY A 342 10.61 11.24 13.15
CA GLY A 342 9.25 11.76 13.30
C GLY A 342 9.21 12.92 14.29
N ASP A 343 8.11 13.65 14.34
CA ASP A 343 7.83 14.60 15.42
C ASP A 343 7.03 13.85 16.51
N PHE A 344 7.75 13.20 17.43
CA PHE A 344 7.14 12.34 18.46
C PHE A 344 6.65 13.12 19.69
N ASN A 345 7.06 14.38 19.83
CA ASN A 345 6.65 15.24 20.93
C ASN A 345 5.66 16.33 20.51
N ALA A 346 5.33 16.43 19.22
CA ALA A 346 4.44 17.42 18.61
C ALA A 346 4.92 18.88 18.81
N ASP A 347 6.25 19.11 18.76
CA ASP A 347 6.83 20.45 18.88
C ASP A 347 7.16 21.08 17.50
N GLY A 348 6.89 20.36 16.41
CA GLY A 348 7.12 20.78 15.03
C GLY A 348 8.56 20.58 14.55
N ARG A 349 9.40 19.83 15.28
CA ARG A 349 10.77 19.49 14.90
C ARG A 349 10.93 17.99 14.69
N ALA A 350 11.87 17.63 13.85
CA ALA A 350 12.19 16.22 13.63
C ALA A 350 12.97 15.66 14.84
N ASP A 351 12.44 14.58 15.43
CA ASP A 351 13.06 13.76 16.47
C ASP A 351 13.62 12.48 15.87
N ILE A 352 14.46 11.77 16.63
CA ILE A 352 14.91 10.40 16.33
C ILE A 352 14.40 9.44 17.41
N ALA A 353 13.78 8.33 17.01
CA ALA A 353 13.53 7.19 17.88
C ALA A 353 14.47 6.04 17.52
N ALA A 354 15.03 5.37 18.54
CA ALA A 354 15.95 4.24 18.36
C ALA A 354 15.87 3.26 19.53
N VAL A 355 16.20 1.98 19.29
CA VAL A 355 16.17 0.90 20.29
C VAL A 355 17.54 0.71 20.90
N GLY A 356 17.63 0.75 22.24
CA GLY A 356 18.84 0.40 22.99
C GLY A 356 19.22 -1.05 22.80
N ILE A 357 20.43 -1.33 22.31
CA ILE A 357 20.94 -2.70 22.08
C ILE A 357 21.04 -3.46 23.41
N GLY A 358 21.45 -2.78 24.47
CA GLY A 358 21.72 -3.41 25.76
C GLY A 358 20.48 -3.75 26.59
N ASP A 359 19.42 -2.95 26.49
CA ASP A 359 18.24 -3.05 27.38
C ASP A 359 16.92 -3.26 26.61
N GLY A 360 16.94 -3.15 25.29
CA GLY A 360 15.76 -3.31 24.44
C GLY A 360 14.69 -2.23 24.65
N SER A 361 15.06 -1.08 25.19
CA SER A 361 14.16 0.06 25.38
C SER A 361 14.11 0.90 24.11
N LEU A 362 12.93 1.42 23.76
CA LEU A 362 12.81 2.48 22.77
C LEU A 362 13.09 3.82 23.43
N TYR A 363 14.01 4.57 22.84
CA TYR A 363 14.36 5.94 23.25
C TYR A 363 13.96 6.92 22.16
N VAL A 364 13.35 8.03 22.56
CA VAL A 364 13.09 9.17 21.67
C VAL A 364 14.06 10.28 22.06
N PHE A 365 14.80 10.79 21.07
CA PHE A 365 15.75 11.89 21.18
C PHE A 365 15.12 13.13 20.54
N PRO A 366 14.55 14.07 21.34
CA PRO A 366 13.89 15.26 20.81
C PRO A 366 14.86 16.16 20.06
N GLY A 367 14.49 16.56 18.86
CA GLY A 367 15.26 17.50 18.06
C GLY A 367 15.23 18.91 18.63
N THR A 368 16.38 19.61 18.62
CA THR A 368 16.46 20.99 19.10
C THR A 368 16.23 22.03 18.00
N GLY A 369 16.12 21.58 16.73
CA GLY A 369 16.06 22.45 15.55
C GLY A 369 17.39 23.12 15.22
N THR A 370 18.52 22.58 15.68
CA THR A 370 19.88 23.11 15.42
C THR A 370 20.83 22.03 14.91
N GLY A 371 20.30 20.87 14.51
CA GLY A 371 21.07 19.67 14.17
C GLY A 371 21.59 18.90 15.39
N TRP A 372 21.12 19.23 16.60
CA TRP A 372 21.42 18.55 17.86
C TRP A 372 20.15 17.96 18.48
N PHE A 373 20.32 17.07 19.44
CA PHE A 373 19.21 16.39 20.14
C PHE A 373 19.30 16.64 21.65
N ALA A 374 18.14 16.71 22.29
CA ALA A 374 18.02 16.75 23.73
C ALA A 374 18.26 15.38 24.36
N ALA A 375 18.31 15.31 25.69
CA ALA A 375 18.43 14.05 26.40
C ALA A 375 17.29 13.10 26.03
N PRO A 376 17.58 11.78 25.85
CA PRO A 376 16.58 10.82 25.42
C PRO A 376 15.49 10.61 26.48
N VAL A 377 14.27 10.36 26.01
CA VAL A 377 13.13 9.96 26.81
C VAL A 377 12.83 8.48 26.52
N SER A 378 12.73 7.64 27.54
CA SER A 378 12.33 6.24 27.35
C SER A 378 10.85 6.15 27.00
N ALA A 379 10.55 5.54 25.87
CA ALA A 379 9.21 5.31 25.36
C ALA A 379 8.69 3.88 25.63
N GLY A 380 9.41 3.10 26.43
CA GLY A 380 9.03 1.76 26.85
C GLY A 380 10.09 0.71 26.58
N THR A 381 9.86 -0.51 27.08
CA THR A 381 10.80 -1.64 26.99
C THR A 381 10.26 -2.76 26.13
N GLY A 382 11.10 -3.75 25.75
CA GLY A 382 10.71 -4.92 24.98
C GLY A 382 10.69 -4.69 23.46
N TRP A 383 11.35 -3.65 22.97
CA TRP A 383 11.43 -3.35 21.54
C TRP A 383 12.52 -4.16 20.81
N ASN A 384 13.36 -4.88 21.55
CA ASN A 384 14.37 -5.78 21.00
C ASN A 384 13.80 -6.94 20.15
N ILE A 385 12.49 -7.24 20.29
CA ILE A 385 11.80 -8.24 19.48
C ILE A 385 11.30 -7.67 18.12
N MET A 386 11.36 -6.35 17.94
CA MET A 386 11.01 -5.73 16.67
C MET A 386 12.20 -5.83 15.71
N ARG A 387 11.95 -6.15 14.44
CA ARG A 387 12.99 -6.23 13.42
C ARG A 387 13.26 -4.87 12.78
N ASP A 388 12.20 -4.15 12.44
CA ASP A 388 12.25 -2.87 11.74
C ASP A 388 11.30 -1.87 12.39
N LEU A 389 11.65 -0.59 12.35
CA LEU A 389 10.83 0.52 12.80
C LEU A 389 10.72 1.55 11.69
N VAL A 390 9.54 2.15 11.56
CA VAL A 390 9.31 3.28 10.67
C VAL A 390 8.34 4.27 11.33
N GLY A 391 8.71 5.56 11.34
CA GLY A 391 7.91 6.63 11.94
C GLY A 391 7.09 7.37 10.89
N GLY A 392 5.94 7.89 11.28
CA GLY A 392 5.06 8.69 10.42
C GLY A 392 3.66 8.83 11.01
N ASP A 393 2.90 9.80 10.56
CA ASP A 393 1.49 9.94 10.94
C ASP A 393 0.61 9.01 10.08
N PHE A 394 0.51 7.74 10.49
CA PHE A 394 -0.22 6.71 9.74
C PHE A 394 -1.74 6.77 9.97
N ASN A 395 -2.17 7.37 11.09
CA ASN A 395 -3.59 7.45 11.45
C ASN A 395 -4.21 8.83 11.16
N ALA A 396 -3.43 9.77 10.64
CA ALA A 396 -3.81 11.15 10.30
C ALA A 396 -4.35 11.95 11.50
N ASP A 397 -3.78 11.74 12.70
CA ASP A 397 -4.15 12.49 13.90
C ASP A 397 -3.22 13.71 14.16
N GLY A 398 -2.23 13.93 13.30
CA GLY A 398 -1.26 15.01 13.35
C GLY A 398 -0.07 14.74 14.28
N ARG A 399 0.16 13.48 14.69
CA ARG A 399 1.28 13.06 15.53
C ARG A 399 2.02 11.92 14.84
N SER A 400 3.34 11.89 15.03
CA SER A 400 4.11 10.76 14.49
C SER A 400 3.90 9.49 15.32
N ASP A 401 3.47 8.44 14.64
CA ASP A 401 3.33 7.07 15.13
C ASP A 401 4.63 6.29 14.87
N VAL A 402 4.71 5.06 15.39
CA VAL A 402 5.71 4.07 15.00
C VAL A 402 5.01 2.82 14.48
N ALA A 403 5.31 2.43 13.24
CA ALA A 403 5.02 1.09 12.75
C ALA A 403 6.27 0.21 12.93
N ALA A 404 6.07 -1.05 13.37
CA ALA A 404 7.16 -1.98 13.66
C ALA A 404 6.82 -3.41 13.28
N VAL A 405 7.77 -4.13 12.68
CA VAL A 405 7.64 -5.55 12.36
C VAL A 405 8.17 -6.40 13.50
N GLN A 406 7.30 -7.23 14.07
CA GLN A 406 7.69 -8.20 15.10
C GLN A 406 8.00 -9.55 14.46
N ALA A 407 9.27 -9.85 14.23
CA ALA A 407 9.71 -11.13 13.69
C ALA A 407 11.17 -11.40 14.08
N PRO A 408 11.61 -12.66 14.18
CA PRO A 408 13.03 -12.99 14.15
C PRO A 408 13.66 -12.50 12.84
N GLN A 409 14.93 -12.07 12.89
CA GLN A 409 15.63 -11.62 11.70
C GLN A 409 15.65 -12.71 10.60
N GLY A 410 15.28 -12.34 9.38
CA GLY A 410 15.21 -13.26 8.24
C GLY A 410 13.96 -14.11 8.15
N SER A 411 12.91 -13.78 8.92
CA SER A 411 11.58 -14.38 8.82
C SER A 411 10.51 -13.30 8.63
N THR A 412 9.34 -13.68 8.11
CA THR A 412 8.16 -12.82 8.10
C THR A 412 7.57 -12.65 9.49
N GLY A 413 6.83 -11.58 9.69
CA GLY A 413 6.18 -11.28 10.97
C GLY A 413 5.00 -10.34 10.85
N ASP A 414 4.35 -10.09 11.96
CA ASP A 414 3.26 -9.13 12.03
C ASP A 414 3.79 -7.70 12.13
N MET A 415 3.19 -6.79 11.37
CA MET A 415 3.40 -5.36 11.53
C MET A 415 2.38 -4.78 12.51
N TYR A 416 2.87 -4.01 13.45
CA TYR A 416 2.08 -3.33 14.47
C TYR A 416 2.23 -1.82 14.34
N LEU A 417 1.12 -1.10 14.51
CA LEU A 417 1.10 0.36 14.67
C LEU A 417 1.01 0.70 16.16
N TYR A 418 1.88 1.59 16.60
CA TYR A 418 1.93 2.20 17.90
C TYR A 418 1.60 3.69 17.77
N PRO A 419 0.34 4.12 18.03
CA PRO A 419 -0.06 5.53 17.86
C PRO A 419 0.73 6.46 18.76
N GLY A 420 1.23 7.55 18.21
CA GLY A 420 1.94 8.57 18.96
C GLY A 420 1.04 9.36 19.90
N THR A 421 1.53 9.67 21.08
CA THR A 421 0.79 10.50 22.05
C THR A 421 1.12 12.00 21.92
N GLY A 422 2.15 12.36 21.14
CA GLY A 422 2.70 13.70 21.09
C GLY A 422 3.50 14.09 22.36
N GLN A 423 3.96 13.10 23.14
CA GLN A 423 4.73 13.31 24.38
C GLN A 423 5.93 12.33 24.48
N ASN A 424 6.53 11.99 23.34
CA ASN A 424 7.62 11.00 23.23
C ASN A 424 7.26 9.61 23.74
N THR A 425 5.97 9.26 23.73
CA THR A 425 5.45 7.94 24.12
C THR A 425 4.40 7.47 23.13
N PHE A 426 4.03 6.19 23.21
CA PHE A 426 3.12 5.57 22.27
C PHE A 426 1.96 4.87 23.00
N GLY A 427 0.80 4.84 22.34
CA GLY A 427 -0.40 4.17 22.83
C GLY A 427 -0.37 2.66 22.61
N ASN A 428 -1.49 2.00 22.88
CA ASN A 428 -1.64 0.57 22.65
C ASN A 428 -1.53 0.24 21.16
N ARG A 429 -0.73 -0.78 20.86
CA ARG A 429 -0.54 -1.23 19.48
C ARG A 429 -1.77 -1.90 18.88
N SER A 430 -1.93 -1.80 17.59
CA SER A 430 -2.85 -2.58 16.77
C SER A 430 -2.08 -3.32 15.67
N THR A 431 -2.54 -4.52 15.27
CA THR A 431 -1.98 -5.21 14.10
C THR A 431 -2.48 -4.52 12.83
N ILE A 432 -1.56 -4.20 11.94
CA ILE A 432 -1.86 -3.51 10.67
C ILE A 432 -1.45 -4.32 9.44
N GLY A 433 -0.89 -5.51 9.63
CA GLY A 433 -0.55 -6.47 8.57
C GLY A 433 0.11 -7.71 9.16
N THR A 434 0.11 -8.79 8.38
CA THR A 434 0.79 -10.07 8.68
C THR A 434 1.79 -10.40 7.57
N ASP A 435 2.74 -11.28 7.82
CA ASP A 435 3.70 -11.81 6.82
C ASP A 435 4.61 -10.73 6.16
N TRP A 436 5.02 -9.71 6.93
CA TRP A 436 5.94 -8.65 6.50
C TRP A 436 7.40 -9.07 6.49
#